data_7fc5fd1d30eae952fa943d2c6a4c10d2
#
_entry.id   7fc5fd1d30eae952fa943d2c6a4c10d2
#
_cell.length_a   1.000
_cell.length_b   1.000
_cell.length_c   1.000
_cell.angle_alpha   90.00
_cell.angle_beta   90.00
_cell.angle_gamma   90.00
#
_symmetry.space_group_name_H-M   'P 1'
#
loop_
_entity.id
_entity.type
_entity.pdbx_description
1 polymer ?
#
loop_
_entity_poly.entity_id
_entity_poly.type
_entity_poly.pdbx_seq_one_letter_code
_entity_poly.pdbx_strand_id
1 'polypeptide(L)'
;MYKELKIVAHFSYLGIVFSKTGSFNIAKKELVNKGIKAMYEVLRKGRIHNLSIKCQLDLFDKIVKPILLYGCEIWGFGKNDIIESVHLKFCKLLLRLKVSTPNFMVYGELGRYPLEIDIKVRMISYWYKLIQGKQSKLSTIACKLLYVKNKKNCKISAWINHIHKILNDSGMSYIWTLQNCISEK
;
A
#
# COMPACT_ATOMS: atom_id res chain seq x y z
N MET A 1 27.02 27.17 -16.02
CA MET A 1 27.41 26.77 -14.64
C MET A 1 26.62 25.54 -14.29
N TYR A 2 27.18 24.35 -14.42
CA TYR A 2 26.48 23.09 -14.10
C TYR A 2 26.52 22.90 -12.58
N LYS A 3 25.33 22.84 -11.94
CA LYS A 3 25.25 22.47 -10.52
C LYS A 3 25.58 20.98 -10.40
N GLU A 4 26.62 20.63 -9.65
CA GLU A 4 26.90 19.25 -9.30
C GLU A 4 25.71 18.65 -8.54
N LEU A 5 25.21 17.50 -9.02
CA LEU A 5 24.13 16.76 -8.38
C LEU A 5 24.68 16.05 -7.15
N LYS A 6 24.18 16.43 -5.97
CA LYS A 6 24.58 15.82 -4.70
C LYS A 6 23.94 14.44 -4.57
N ILE A 7 24.77 13.40 -4.45
CA ILE A 7 24.29 12.04 -4.18
C ILE A 7 23.85 11.96 -2.72
N VAL A 8 22.56 11.67 -2.47
CA VAL A 8 21.99 11.53 -1.12
C VAL A 8 21.54 10.08 -0.89
N ALA A 9 21.63 9.61 0.36
CA ALA A 9 21.20 8.26 0.73
C ALA A 9 19.65 8.12 0.76
N HIS A 10 18.96 9.21 1.07
CA HIS A 10 17.50 9.29 1.14
C HIS A 10 17.02 10.59 0.54
N PHE A 11 15.90 10.51 -0.18
CA PHE A 11 15.26 11.67 -0.80
C PHE A 11 13.75 11.62 -0.54
N SER A 12 13.19 12.70 0.00
CA SER A 12 11.75 12.82 0.21
C SER A 12 11.08 13.49 -0.99
N TYR A 13 10.11 12.82 -1.59
CA TYR A 13 9.33 13.35 -2.70
C TYR A 13 7.85 13.09 -2.46
N LEU A 14 7.03 14.15 -2.51
CA LEU A 14 5.59 14.11 -2.27
C LEU A 14 5.21 13.33 -0.99
N GLY A 15 6.00 13.47 0.08
CA GLY A 15 5.71 12.82 1.36
C GLY A 15 6.12 11.36 1.47
N ILE A 16 6.75 10.80 0.44
CA ILE A 16 7.33 9.44 0.46
C ILE A 16 8.85 9.56 0.46
N VAL A 17 9.51 8.80 1.34
CA VAL A 17 10.97 8.72 1.40
C VAL A 17 11.48 7.60 0.50
N PHE A 18 12.25 7.98 -0.50
CA PHE A 18 12.96 7.07 -1.38
C PHE A 18 14.37 6.80 -0.85
N SER A 19 14.75 5.54 -0.79
CA SER A 19 16.10 5.11 -0.41
C SER A 19 16.94 4.77 -1.63
N LYS A 20 18.24 5.03 -1.58
CA LYS A 20 19.24 4.61 -2.60
C LYS A 20 19.18 3.11 -2.90
N THR A 21 18.79 2.30 -1.91
CA THR A 21 18.65 0.83 -2.03
C THR A 21 17.36 0.38 -2.71
N GLY A 22 16.42 1.29 -3.01
CA GLY A 22 15.07 0.96 -3.49
C GLY A 22 14.14 0.36 -2.42
N SER A 23 14.56 0.32 -1.16
CA SER A 23 13.73 -0.15 -0.04
C SER A 23 12.80 0.96 0.45
N PHE A 24 11.54 0.62 0.71
CA PHE A 24 10.53 1.54 1.27
C PHE A 24 10.33 1.39 2.79
N ASN A 25 11.23 0.67 3.48
CA ASN A 25 11.08 0.43 4.93
C ASN A 25 11.05 1.73 5.75
N ILE A 26 11.83 2.75 5.36
CA ILE A 26 11.84 4.06 6.04
C ILE A 26 10.52 4.76 5.81
N ALA A 27 10.04 4.82 4.56
CA ALA A 27 8.74 5.40 4.22
C ALA A 27 7.60 4.73 5.01
N LYS A 28 7.57 3.39 5.06
CA LYS A 28 6.58 2.63 5.84
C LYS A 28 6.62 2.98 7.32
N LYS A 29 7.83 3.09 7.93
CA LYS A 29 7.99 3.49 9.34
C LYS A 29 7.47 4.90 9.60
N GLU A 30 7.73 5.86 8.71
CA GLU A 30 7.19 7.21 8.84
C GLU A 30 5.66 7.26 8.75
N LEU A 31 5.07 6.52 7.81
CA LEU A 31 3.62 6.39 7.69
C LEU A 31 3.00 5.75 8.95
N VAL A 32 3.63 4.72 9.49
CA VAL A 32 3.23 4.08 10.75
C VAL A 32 3.26 5.09 11.90
N ASN A 33 4.34 5.88 12.05
CA ASN A 33 4.44 6.89 13.11
C ASN A 33 3.34 7.95 13.01
N LYS A 34 3.05 8.42 11.80
CA LYS A 34 1.93 9.36 11.54
C LYS A 34 0.57 8.70 11.82
N GLY A 35 0.40 7.46 11.36
CA GLY A 35 -0.82 6.67 11.58
C GLY A 35 -1.11 6.39 13.05
N ILE A 36 -0.07 6.06 13.85
CA ILE A 36 -0.21 5.85 15.30
C ILE A 36 -0.69 7.12 15.99
N LYS A 37 -0.13 8.29 15.66
CA LYS A 37 -0.58 9.58 16.23
C LYS A 37 -2.05 9.83 15.90
N ALA A 38 -2.45 9.67 14.65
CA ALA A 38 -3.83 9.85 14.22
C ALA A 38 -4.78 8.82 14.88
N MET A 39 -4.34 7.56 15.01
CA MET A 39 -5.09 6.50 15.69
C MET A 39 -5.41 6.84 17.14
N TYR A 40 -4.42 7.30 17.91
CA TYR A 40 -4.66 7.70 19.30
C TYR A 40 -5.59 8.90 19.42
N GLU A 41 -5.53 9.85 18.49
CA GLU A 41 -6.48 10.98 18.45
C GLU A 41 -7.91 10.50 18.18
N VAL A 42 -8.11 9.56 17.27
CA VAL A 42 -9.44 8.95 17.03
C VAL A 42 -9.95 8.26 18.29
N LEU A 43 -9.13 7.44 18.94
CA LEU A 43 -9.51 6.76 20.19
C LEU A 43 -9.80 7.75 21.33
N ARG A 44 -9.00 8.82 21.46
CA ARG A 44 -9.21 9.86 22.47
C ARG A 44 -10.54 10.57 22.26
N LYS A 45 -10.82 11.03 21.04
CA LYS A 45 -12.08 11.69 20.69
C LYS A 45 -13.27 10.73 20.84
N GLY A 46 -13.09 9.47 20.45
CA GLY A 46 -14.11 8.42 20.63
C GLY A 46 -14.55 8.27 22.09
N ARG A 47 -13.59 8.32 23.03
CA ARG A 47 -13.87 8.26 24.48
C ARG A 47 -14.54 9.52 25.00
N ILE A 48 -14.02 10.72 24.65
CA ILE A 48 -14.54 12.00 25.11
C ILE A 48 -16.00 12.19 24.69
N HIS A 49 -16.32 11.82 23.46
CA HIS A 49 -17.66 12.00 22.87
C HIS A 49 -18.56 10.77 22.96
N ASN A 50 -18.14 9.72 23.66
CA ASN A 50 -18.85 8.44 23.79
C ASN A 50 -19.33 7.89 22.43
N LEU A 51 -18.45 7.95 21.41
CA LEU A 51 -18.79 7.49 20.08
C LEU A 51 -18.97 5.97 20.04
N SER A 52 -19.95 5.50 19.28
CA SER A 52 -20.16 4.07 19.05
C SER A 52 -18.95 3.43 18.38
N ILE A 53 -18.77 2.12 18.52
CA ILE A 53 -17.70 1.34 17.88
C ILE A 53 -17.73 1.57 16.37
N LYS A 54 -18.91 1.53 15.75
CA LYS A 54 -19.09 1.78 14.31
C LYS A 54 -18.56 3.15 13.90
N CYS A 55 -18.90 4.20 14.63
CA CYS A 55 -18.42 5.56 14.34
C CYS A 55 -16.90 5.67 14.47
N GLN A 56 -16.30 5.02 15.46
CA GLN A 56 -14.84 5.01 15.63
C GLN A 56 -14.14 4.22 14.50
N LEU A 57 -14.74 3.13 14.01
CA LEU A 57 -14.25 2.40 12.81
C LEU A 57 -14.34 3.28 11.56
N ASP A 58 -15.44 4.00 11.36
CA ASP A 58 -15.59 4.94 10.24
C ASP A 58 -14.56 6.07 10.28
N LEU A 59 -14.27 6.58 11.49
CA LEU A 59 -13.20 7.58 11.67
C LEU A 59 -11.82 7.02 11.37
N PHE A 60 -11.55 5.76 11.77
CA PHE A 60 -10.31 5.09 11.39
C PHE A 60 -10.18 5.00 9.88
N ASP A 61 -11.23 4.59 9.18
CA ASP A 61 -11.21 4.42 7.73
C ASP A 61 -11.05 5.76 6.97
N LYS A 62 -11.57 6.85 7.54
CA LYS A 62 -11.50 8.18 6.91
C LYS A 62 -10.23 8.97 7.27
N ILE A 63 -9.63 8.73 8.42
CA ILE A 63 -8.51 9.53 8.94
C ILE A 63 -7.21 8.73 8.96
N VAL A 64 -7.21 7.54 9.60
CA VAL A 64 -5.99 6.77 9.85
C VAL A 64 -5.58 5.94 8.65
N LYS A 65 -6.53 5.20 8.06
CA LYS A 65 -6.30 4.33 6.91
C LYS A 65 -5.70 5.05 5.70
N PRO A 66 -6.15 6.27 5.29
CA PRO A 66 -5.52 7.00 4.19
C PRO A 66 -4.06 7.40 4.48
N ILE A 67 -3.72 7.69 5.73
CA ILE A 67 -2.34 7.99 6.13
C ILE A 67 -1.47 6.74 5.99
N LEU A 68 -1.94 5.59 6.51
CA LEU A 68 -1.21 4.31 6.46
C LEU A 68 -1.01 3.81 5.04
N LEU A 69 -1.99 4.03 4.16
CA LEU A 69 -1.99 3.55 2.77
C LEU A 69 -1.54 4.60 1.76
N TYR A 70 -0.98 5.73 2.21
CA TYR A 70 -0.54 6.78 1.30
C TYR A 70 0.56 6.30 0.37
N GLY A 71 0.30 6.34 -0.95
CA GLY A 71 1.24 5.90 -1.99
C GLY A 71 1.52 4.39 -2.02
N CYS A 72 0.69 3.57 -1.39
CA CYS A 72 0.88 2.12 -1.33
C CYS A 72 0.86 1.46 -2.72
N GLU A 73 0.32 2.10 -3.72
CA GLU A 73 0.38 1.70 -5.12
C GLU A 73 1.81 1.47 -5.60
N ILE A 74 2.77 2.22 -5.02
CA ILE A 74 4.20 2.19 -5.39
C ILE A 74 4.99 1.26 -4.47
N TRP A 75 4.76 1.34 -3.15
CA TRP A 75 5.57 0.65 -2.14
C TRP A 75 4.91 -0.60 -1.54
N GLY A 76 3.66 -0.92 -1.92
CA GLY A 76 2.86 -1.99 -1.30
C GLY A 76 3.39 -3.41 -1.49
N PHE A 77 4.39 -3.61 -2.34
CA PHE A 77 5.05 -4.90 -2.50
C PHE A 77 5.93 -5.28 -1.28
N GLY A 78 6.12 -6.58 -1.08
CA GLY A 78 6.87 -7.11 0.06
C GLY A 78 6.03 -7.14 1.35
N LYS A 79 6.72 -7.21 2.51
CA LYS A 79 6.07 -7.32 3.82
C LYS A 79 5.47 -5.98 4.27
N ASN A 80 4.23 -6.02 4.73
CA ASN A 80 3.47 -4.85 5.21
C ASN A 80 3.01 -5.01 6.68
N ASP A 81 3.62 -5.94 7.42
CA ASP A 81 3.25 -6.29 8.79
C ASP A 81 3.23 -5.08 9.73
N ILE A 82 4.16 -4.13 9.52
CA ILE A 82 4.22 -2.91 10.35
C ILE A 82 3.02 -1.97 10.13
N ILE A 83 2.46 -1.94 8.91
CA ILE A 83 1.23 -1.20 8.59
C ILE A 83 0.03 -1.89 9.24
N GLU A 84 -0.06 -3.22 9.08
CA GLU A 84 -1.13 -4.03 9.64
C GLU A 84 -1.15 -4.00 11.16
N SER A 85 0.02 -3.92 11.80
CA SER A 85 0.12 -3.84 13.26
C SER A 85 -0.60 -2.64 13.86
N VAL A 86 -0.67 -1.51 13.14
CA VAL A 86 -1.42 -0.31 13.60
C VAL A 86 -2.93 -0.56 13.55
N HIS A 87 -3.41 -1.19 12.48
CA HIS A 87 -4.82 -1.56 12.34
C HIS A 87 -5.27 -2.53 13.43
N LEU A 88 -4.51 -3.60 13.63
CA LEU A 88 -4.77 -4.58 14.69
C LEU A 88 -4.73 -3.96 16.08
N LYS A 89 -3.74 -3.09 16.33
CA LYS A 89 -3.65 -2.36 17.60
C LYS A 89 -4.88 -1.50 17.84
N PHE A 90 -5.34 -0.77 16.81
CA PHE A 90 -6.58 0.00 16.90
C PHE A 90 -7.77 -0.87 17.25
N CYS A 91 -7.99 -1.96 16.52
CA CYS A 91 -9.09 -2.89 16.71
C CYS A 91 -9.08 -3.52 18.11
N LYS A 92 -7.91 -3.96 18.59
CA LYS A 92 -7.77 -4.53 19.94
C LYS A 92 -8.03 -3.51 21.04
N LEU A 93 -7.57 -2.26 20.89
CA LEU A 93 -7.83 -1.18 21.85
C LEU A 93 -9.31 -0.77 21.86
N LEU A 94 -9.96 -0.77 20.70
CA LEU A 94 -11.37 -0.45 20.55
C LEU A 94 -12.26 -1.47 21.29
N LEU A 95 -11.95 -2.76 21.16
CA LEU A 95 -12.64 -3.86 21.82
C LEU A 95 -12.12 -4.13 23.25
N ARG A 96 -11.12 -3.39 23.73
CA ARG A 96 -10.46 -3.61 25.04
C ARG A 96 -9.90 -5.02 25.22
N LEU A 97 -9.37 -5.61 24.13
CA LEU A 97 -8.82 -6.95 24.11
C LEU A 97 -7.32 -6.95 24.47
N LYS A 98 -6.85 -8.11 24.96
CA LYS A 98 -5.41 -8.35 25.20
C LYS A 98 -4.65 -8.38 23.89
N VAL A 99 -3.38 -8.00 23.93
CA VAL A 99 -2.48 -8.06 22.75
C VAL A 99 -2.36 -9.48 22.18
N SER A 100 -2.41 -10.49 23.08
CA SER A 100 -2.32 -11.91 22.72
C SER A 100 -3.56 -12.48 22.02
N THR A 101 -4.68 -11.74 21.97
CA THR A 101 -5.90 -12.21 21.27
C THR A 101 -5.61 -12.50 19.80
N PRO A 102 -6.01 -13.66 19.26
CA PRO A 102 -5.79 -14.03 17.88
C PRO A 102 -6.39 -13.02 16.90
N ASN A 103 -5.62 -12.65 15.86
CA ASN A 103 -5.99 -11.57 14.95
C ASN A 103 -7.28 -11.87 14.15
N PHE A 104 -7.49 -13.13 13.76
CA PHE A 104 -8.69 -13.54 13.01
C PHE A 104 -9.98 -13.35 13.81
N MET A 105 -9.93 -13.54 15.15
CA MET A 105 -11.08 -13.30 16.02
C MET A 105 -11.42 -11.81 16.07
N VAL A 106 -10.39 -10.95 16.16
CA VAL A 106 -10.58 -9.49 16.19
C VAL A 106 -11.20 -8.99 14.89
N TYR A 107 -10.75 -9.52 13.74
CA TYR A 107 -11.34 -9.18 12.45
C TYR A 107 -12.76 -9.68 12.29
N GLY A 108 -13.04 -10.91 12.70
CA GLY A 108 -14.38 -11.49 12.65
C GLY A 108 -15.40 -10.71 13.47
N GLU A 109 -15.02 -10.33 14.72
CA GLU A 109 -15.89 -9.55 15.62
C GLU A 109 -16.26 -8.17 15.05
N LEU A 110 -15.32 -7.50 14.38
CA LEU A 110 -15.53 -6.18 13.81
C LEU A 110 -15.98 -6.18 12.35
N GLY A 111 -16.14 -7.35 11.72
CA GLY A 111 -16.41 -7.46 10.28
C GLY A 111 -15.32 -6.83 9.42
N ARG A 112 -14.05 -6.95 9.85
CA ARG A 112 -12.89 -6.33 9.20
C ARG A 112 -12.03 -7.37 8.50
N TYR A 113 -11.19 -6.90 7.61
CA TYR A 113 -10.17 -7.69 6.92
C TYR A 113 -8.82 -6.96 6.98
N PRO A 114 -7.69 -7.66 6.75
CA PRO A 114 -6.37 -7.06 6.75
C PRO A 114 -6.23 -5.94 5.71
N LEU A 115 -5.51 -4.85 6.07
CA LEU A 115 -5.20 -3.74 5.15
C LEU A 115 -4.40 -4.19 3.92
N GLU A 116 -3.76 -5.35 3.99
CA GLU A 116 -3.05 -5.94 2.85
C GLU A 116 -3.96 -6.10 1.63
N ILE A 117 -5.26 -6.39 1.84
CA ILE A 117 -6.25 -6.50 0.76
C ILE A 117 -6.42 -5.15 0.06
N ASP A 118 -6.58 -4.08 0.82
CA ASP A 118 -6.66 -2.72 0.26
C ASP A 118 -5.39 -2.33 -0.52
N ILE A 119 -4.22 -2.69 0.00
CA ILE A 119 -2.93 -2.45 -0.66
C ILE A 119 -2.91 -3.17 -2.02
N LYS A 120 -3.26 -4.46 -2.04
CA LYS A 120 -3.31 -5.26 -3.28
C LYS A 120 -4.28 -4.68 -4.30
N VAL A 121 -5.49 -4.30 -3.88
CA VAL A 121 -6.50 -3.69 -4.74
C VAL A 121 -6.00 -2.39 -5.34
N ARG A 122 -5.38 -1.50 -4.53
CA ARG A 122 -4.82 -0.23 -5.01
C ARG A 122 -3.68 -0.45 -5.99
N MET A 123 -2.78 -1.40 -5.74
CA MET A 123 -1.68 -1.75 -6.64
C MET A 123 -2.18 -2.22 -7.99
N ILE A 124 -3.16 -3.16 -8.02
CA ILE A 124 -3.76 -3.66 -9.26
C ILE A 124 -4.49 -2.54 -9.99
N SER A 125 -5.28 -1.72 -9.29
CA SER A 125 -6.01 -0.60 -9.88
C SER A 125 -5.05 0.43 -10.50
N TYR A 126 -3.92 0.69 -9.87
CA TYR A 126 -2.88 1.58 -10.42
C TYR A 126 -2.21 0.97 -11.65
N TRP A 127 -1.80 -0.31 -11.57
CA TRP A 127 -1.26 -1.03 -12.73
C TRP A 127 -2.23 -1.04 -13.91
N TYR A 128 -3.51 -1.32 -13.68
CA TYR A 128 -4.53 -1.30 -14.71
C TYR A 128 -4.67 0.07 -15.39
N LYS A 129 -4.65 1.15 -14.60
CA LYS A 129 -4.63 2.53 -15.12
C LYS A 129 -3.39 2.83 -15.97
N LEU A 130 -2.23 2.24 -15.61
CA LEU A 130 -1.00 2.40 -16.38
C LEU A 130 -1.08 1.69 -17.74
N ILE A 131 -1.72 0.53 -17.81
CA ILE A 131 -1.90 -0.21 -19.07
C ILE A 131 -2.86 0.51 -20.00
N GLN A 132 -3.96 1.04 -19.47
CA GLN A 132 -4.96 1.79 -20.25
C GLN A 132 -4.51 3.23 -20.56
N GLY A 133 -3.43 3.69 -19.97
CA GLY A 133 -2.94 5.06 -20.15
C GLY A 133 -2.49 5.35 -21.59
N LYS A 134 -2.58 6.65 -21.98
CA LYS A 134 -2.06 7.11 -23.28
C LYS A 134 -0.59 6.71 -23.43
N GLN A 135 -0.23 6.18 -24.59
CA GLN A 135 1.13 5.69 -24.89
C GLN A 135 2.24 6.74 -24.73
N SER A 136 1.89 8.02 -24.83
CA SER A 136 2.82 9.15 -24.66
C SER A 136 3.18 9.45 -23.20
N LYS A 137 2.45 8.89 -22.21
CA LYS A 137 2.75 9.13 -20.80
C LYS A 137 3.98 8.34 -20.35
N LEU A 138 4.95 9.03 -19.74
CA LEU A 138 6.20 8.43 -19.23
C LEU A 138 5.95 7.23 -18.30
N SER A 139 4.93 7.32 -17.42
CA SER A 139 4.55 6.23 -16.51
C SER A 139 4.09 4.97 -17.25
N THR A 140 3.32 5.14 -18.34
CA THR A 140 2.86 4.03 -19.19
C THR A 140 4.04 3.40 -19.93
N ILE A 141 4.93 4.21 -20.48
CA ILE A 141 6.16 3.73 -21.16
C ILE A 141 7.04 2.95 -20.17
N ALA A 142 7.26 3.49 -18.97
CA ALA A 142 8.04 2.82 -17.94
C ALA A 142 7.42 1.47 -17.54
N CYS A 143 6.09 1.39 -17.38
CA CYS A 143 5.40 0.15 -17.07
C CYS A 143 5.59 -0.91 -18.18
N LYS A 144 5.45 -0.51 -19.45
CA LYS A 144 5.69 -1.39 -20.61
C LYS A 144 7.13 -1.90 -20.66
N LEU A 145 8.12 -1.04 -20.42
CA LEU A 145 9.53 -1.42 -20.36
C LEU A 145 9.80 -2.43 -19.24
N LEU A 146 9.21 -2.24 -18.06
CA LEU A 146 9.31 -3.19 -16.95
C LEU A 146 8.69 -4.53 -17.29
N TYR A 147 7.55 -4.55 -17.99
CA TYR A 147 6.91 -5.77 -18.45
C TYR A 147 7.76 -6.55 -19.46
N VAL A 148 8.32 -5.87 -20.47
CA VAL A 148 9.22 -6.48 -21.47
C VAL A 148 10.47 -7.05 -20.82
N LYS A 149 11.08 -6.32 -19.87
CA LYS A 149 12.24 -6.81 -19.10
C LYS A 149 11.89 -8.05 -18.26
N ASN A 150 10.69 -8.08 -17.67
CA ASN A 150 10.22 -9.25 -16.93
C ASN A 150 10.12 -10.49 -17.84
N LYS A 151 9.52 -10.35 -19.03
CA LYS A 151 9.38 -11.44 -20.01
C LYS A 151 10.73 -11.98 -20.48
N LYS A 152 11.77 -11.14 -20.53
CA LYS A 152 13.15 -11.51 -20.94
C LYS A 152 14.03 -12.03 -19.80
N ASN A 153 13.49 -12.30 -18.62
CA ASN A 153 14.23 -12.72 -17.41
C ASN A 153 15.42 -11.79 -17.03
N CYS A 154 15.41 -10.53 -17.50
CA CYS A 154 16.38 -9.52 -17.11
C CYS A 154 15.93 -8.87 -15.83
N LYS A 155 16.82 -8.72 -14.82
CA LYS A 155 16.59 -8.06 -13.50
C LYS A 155 15.15 -7.59 -13.26
N ILE A 156 14.34 -8.45 -12.67
CA ILE A 156 12.90 -8.28 -12.57
C ILE A 156 12.58 -7.24 -11.50
N SER A 157 11.73 -6.27 -11.81
CA SER A 157 11.21 -5.33 -10.82
C SER A 157 10.37 -6.05 -9.77
N ALA A 158 10.69 -5.89 -8.48
CA ALA A 158 9.93 -6.48 -7.38
C ALA A 158 8.45 -6.06 -7.42
N TRP A 159 8.16 -4.84 -7.86
CA TRP A 159 6.80 -4.32 -8.02
C TRP A 159 6.02 -5.11 -9.10
N ILE A 160 6.59 -5.29 -10.28
CA ILE A 160 5.98 -6.04 -11.39
C ILE A 160 5.73 -7.51 -11.00
N ASN A 161 6.72 -8.15 -10.35
CA ASN A 161 6.57 -9.52 -9.87
C ASN A 161 5.44 -9.66 -8.85
N HIS A 162 5.31 -8.68 -7.98
CA HIS A 162 4.24 -8.69 -6.98
C HIS A 162 2.86 -8.57 -7.63
N ILE A 163 2.69 -7.70 -8.64
CA ILE A 163 1.45 -7.61 -9.43
C ILE A 163 1.13 -8.93 -10.10
N HIS A 164 2.12 -9.53 -10.80
CA HIS A 164 1.94 -10.82 -11.46
C HIS A 164 1.51 -11.92 -10.46
N LYS A 165 2.17 -11.96 -9.29
CA LYS A 165 1.80 -12.89 -8.22
C LYS A 165 0.36 -12.67 -7.74
N ILE A 166 -0.06 -11.43 -7.47
CA ILE A 166 -1.43 -11.15 -7.03
C ILE A 166 -2.45 -11.63 -8.06
N LEU A 167 -2.20 -11.38 -9.35
CA LEU A 167 -3.09 -11.83 -10.43
C LEU A 167 -3.18 -13.35 -10.50
N ASN A 168 -2.04 -14.05 -10.36
CA ASN A 168 -2.02 -15.51 -10.31
C ASN A 168 -2.78 -16.07 -9.11
N ASP A 169 -2.50 -15.56 -7.92
CA ASP A 169 -3.14 -15.98 -6.66
C ASP A 169 -4.67 -15.74 -6.69
N SER A 170 -5.12 -14.76 -7.48
CA SER A 170 -6.54 -14.42 -7.67
C SER A 170 -7.21 -15.15 -8.85
N GLY A 171 -6.51 -16.05 -9.54
CA GLY A 171 -7.04 -16.75 -10.73
C GLY A 171 -7.18 -15.86 -11.98
N MET A 172 -6.61 -14.66 -11.97
CA MET A 172 -6.69 -13.67 -13.06
C MET A 172 -5.42 -13.60 -13.90
N SER A 173 -4.65 -14.68 -13.99
CA SER A 173 -3.39 -14.75 -14.75
C SER A 173 -3.56 -14.41 -16.24
N TYR A 174 -4.74 -14.69 -16.80
CA TYR A 174 -5.05 -14.37 -18.20
C TYR A 174 -4.98 -12.86 -18.50
N ILE A 175 -5.32 -11.99 -17.54
CA ILE A 175 -5.23 -10.53 -17.71
C ILE A 175 -3.77 -10.09 -17.91
N TRP A 176 -2.84 -10.78 -17.25
CA TRP A 176 -1.42 -10.52 -17.43
C TRP A 176 -0.94 -10.84 -18.86
N THR A 177 -1.40 -11.93 -19.44
CA THR A 177 -1.02 -12.35 -20.81
C THR A 177 -1.67 -11.48 -21.88
N LEU A 178 -2.93 -11.06 -21.66
CA LEU A 178 -3.71 -10.26 -22.61
C LEU A 178 -3.35 -8.77 -22.65
N GLN A 179 -2.51 -8.27 -21.70
CA GLN A 179 -2.18 -6.83 -21.66
C GLN A 179 -1.54 -6.30 -22.95
N ASN A 180 -0.93 -7.16 -23.79
CA ASN A 180 -0.40 -6.77 -25.09
C ASN A 180 -1.53 -6.53 -26.12
N CYS A 181 -2.66 -7.24 -26.03
CA CYS A 181 -3.80 -7.10 -26.94
C CYS A 181 -4.62 -5.84 -26.65
N ILE A 182 -4.55 -5.30 -25.42
CA ILE A 182 -5.26 -4.08 -25.00
C ILE A 182 -4.53 -2.82 -25.49
N SER A 183 -3.24 -2.93 -25.82
CA SER A 183 -2.40 -1.80 -26.22
C SER A 183 -2.35 -1.53 -27.73
N GLU A 184 -3.00 -2.34 -28.55
CA GLU A 184 -3.00 -2.27 -30.03
C GLU A 184 -4.30 -1.69 -30.61
N LYS A 185 -5.21 -1.14 -29.80
CA LYS A 185 -6.42 -0.45 -30.25
C LYS A 185 -6.33 1.06 -30.02
#